data_cf75cf28911484ebf8166efc7f5ad1be
#
_entry.id   cf75cf28911484ebf8166efc7f5ad1be
#
_cell.length_a   1.000
_cell.length_b   1.000
_cell.length_c   1.000
_cell.angle_alpha   90.00
_cell.angle_beta   90.00
_cell.angle_gamma   90.00
#
_symmetry.space_group_name_H-M   'P 1'
#
loop_
_entity.id
_entity.type
_entity.pdbx_description
1 polymer ?
#
loop_
_entity_poly.entity_id
_entity_poly.type
_entity_poly.pdbx_seq_one_letter_code
_entity_poly.pdbx_strand_id
1 'polypeptide(L)'
;NDDRNVLPTDVIGSSVARSKRWLVAIVRICHEKKTSERLTKMGIENFLPIQQEVHQWSDRRKIVDRVLLPMMIFVHVDLQEQKEVLTLSSISRYMVLRGESTPAVIPDQQMLRFKFMLDYSDETISMSTSPLAPGEKIRVIKGPLAGLEGELVHVNGKSKVAVRLTMLGCACVDIPAGCVEPVSENGDLRD
;
A
#
# COMPACT_ATOMS: atom_id res chain seq x y z
N ASN A 1 -1.59 -16.12 -66.00
CA ASN A 1 -2.54 -15.53 -65.06
C ASN A 1 -2.21 -16.02 -63.68
N ASP A 2 -1.48 -15.19 -63.03
CA ASP A 2 -0.79 -15.45 -61.78
C ASP A 2 -1.47 -14.57 -60.71
N ASP A 3 -2.46 -15.12 -60.04
CA ASP A 3 -3.10 -14.45 -58.93
C ASP A 3 -2.33 -14.76 -57.64
N ARG A 4 -1.39 -13.89 -57.33
CA ARG A 4 -0.71 -13.91 -56.04
C ARG A 4 -1.65 -13.36 -54.97
N ASN A 5 -2.19 -14.30 -54.23
CA ASN A 5 -2.93 -14.04 -53.02
C ASN A 5 -1.96 -13.47 -51.95
N VAL A 6 -1.96 -12.15 -51.83
CA VAL A 6 -1.25 -11.47 -50.73
C VAL A 6 -2.13 -11.55 -49.53
N LEU A 7 -1.76 -12.42 -48.58
CA LEU A 7 -2.33 -12.42 -47.26
C LEU A 7 -2.02 -11.11 -46.55
N PRO A 8 -3.00 -10.42 -45.96
CA PRO A 8 -2.71 -9.23 -45.17
C PRO A 8 -1.98 -9.64 -43.90
N THR A 9 -0.79 -9.10 -43.77
CA THR A 9 0.01 -9.16 -42.54
C THR A 9 -0.63 -8.20 -41.57
N ASP A 10 -1.63 -8.65 -40.86
CA ASP A 10 -2.33 -7.80 -39.93
C ASP A 10 -2.22 -8.21 -38.50
N VAL A 11 -1.59 -7.29 -37.80
CA VAL A 11 -2.02 -6.82 -36.50
C VAL A 11 -2.02 -7.90 -35.43
N ILE A 12 -0.84 -8.37 -35.15
CA ILE A 12 -0.58 -8.81 -33.77
C ILE A 12 -0.24 -7.55 -32.97
N GLY A 13 -1.24 -6.73 -32.79
CA GLY A 13 -1.29 -5.77 -31.69
C GLY A 13 -1.55 -6.56 -30.42
N SER A 14 -0.53 -7.24 -29.93
CA SER A 14 -0.57 -7.82 -28.59
C SER A 14 -0.80 -6.70 -27.61
N SER A 15 -2.02 -6.51 -27.15
CA SER A 15 -2.27 -5.90 -25.84
C SER A 15 -1.74 -6.89 -24.81
N VAL A 16 -0.43 -6.95 -24.66
CA VAL A 16 0.20 -7.45 -23.47
C VAL A 16 -0.37 -6.56 -22.38
N ALA A 17 -1.32 -7.08 -21.61
CA ALA A 17 -1.83 -6.42 -20.43
C ALA A 17 -0.60 -6.03 -19.61
N ARG A 18 -0.26 -4.74 -19.62
CA ARG A 18 0.92 -4.21 -18.93
C ARG A 18 0.68 -4.43 -17.45
N SER A 19 1.33 -5.43 -16.88
CA SER A 19 1.16 -5.75 -15.47
C SER A 19 1.67 -4.59 -14.64
N LYS A 20 0.76 -3.91 -13.98
CA LYS A 20 1.07 -2.86 -13.01
C LYS A 20 1.54 -3.47 -11.70
N ARG A 21 2.39 -2.76 -11.00
CA ARG A 21 2.93 -3.16 -9.70
C ARG A 21 2.96 -1.99 -8.75
N TRP A 22 2.74 -2.26 -7.47
CA TRP A 22 2.89 -1.25 -6.43
C TRP A 22 4.36 -1.03 -6.11
N LEU A 23 4.81 0.20 -6.29
CA LEU A 23 6.16 0.67 -5.99
C LEU A 23 6.07 1.83 -4.98
N VAL A 24 7.17 2.08 -4.29
CA VAL A 24 7.30 3.25 -3.40
C VAL A 24 8.20 4.28 -4.06
N ALA A 25 7.64 5.44 -4.36
CA ALA A 25 8.39 6.58 -4.83
C ALA A 25 8.81 7.48 -3.67
N ILE A 26 10.07 7.89 -3.67
CA ILE A 26 10.63 8.82 -2.68
C ILE A 26 10.37 10.24 -3.13
N VAL A 27 9.64 10.98 -2.32
CA VAL A 27 9.16 12.34 -2.57
C VAL A 27 9.94 13.34 -1.71
N ARG A 28 10.10 14.55 -2.18
CA ARG A 28 10.64 15.65 -1.38
C ARG A 28 9.74 15.91 -0.17
N ILE A 29 10.35 16.22 0.95
CA ILE A 29 9.64 16.54 2.20
C ILE A 29 8.59 17.62 1.99
N CYS A 30 7.41 17.45 2.59
CA CYS A 30 6.26 18.35 2.49
C CYS A 30 5.68 18.51 1.06
N HIS A 31 6.05 17.66 0.11
CA HIS A 31 5.49 17.67 -1.24
C HIS A 31 4.54 16.49 -1.52
N GLU A 32 4.31 15.64 -0.55
CA GLU A 32 3.58 14.38 -0.70
C GLU A 32 2.18 14.60 -1.28
N LYS A 33 1.37 15.48 -0.67
CA LYS A 33 0.00 15.76 -1.12
C LYS A 33 -0.03 16.35 -2.53
N LYS A 34 0.81 17.35 -2.79
CA LYS A 34 0.91 17.99 -4.10
C LYS A 34 1.37 17.02 -5.19
N THR A 35 2.29 16.11 -4.84
CA THR A 35 2.75 15.06 -5.76
C THR A 35 1.65 14.06 -6.05
N SER A 36 0.89 13.62 -5.04
CA SER A 36 -0.27 12.75 -5.21
C SER A 36 -1.31 13.34 -6.16
N GLU A 37 -1.68 14.60 -5.95
CA GLU A 37 -2.62 15.32 -6.85
C GLU A 37 -2.11 15.38 -8.29
N ARG A 38 -0.80 15.58 -8.46
CA ARG A 38 -0.19 15.67 -9.78
C ARG A 38 -0.16 14.32 -10.50
N LEU A 39 0.16 13.24 -9.78
CA LEU A 39 0.09 11.88 -10.29
C LEU A 39 -1.35 11.51 -10.71
N THR A 40 -2.33 11.87 -9.90
CA THR A 40 -3.75 11.67 -10.24
C THR A 40 -4.15 12.41 -11.52
N LYS A 41 -3.69 13.67 -11.69
CA LYS A 41 -3.93 14.43 -12.94
C LYS A 41 -3.25 13.81 -14.16
N MET A 42 -2.15 13.09 -13.96
CA MET A 42 -1.47 12.32 -15.02
C MET A 42 -2.14 10.98 -15.33
N GLY A 43 -3.20 10.62 -14.61
CA GLY A 43 -3.88 9.32 -14.74
C GLY A 43 -3.13 8.16 -14.08
N ILE A 44 -2.15 8.44 -13.24
CA ILE A 44 -1.35 7.43 -12.53
C ILE A 44 -2.02 7.11 -11.20
N GLU A 45 -2.38 5.83 -11.02
CA GLU A 45 -2.91 5.35 -9.75
C GLU A 45 -1.86 5.47 -8.65
N ASN A 46 -2.20 6.17 -7.59
CA ASN A 46 -1.30 6.41 -6.47
C ASN A 46 -2.06 6.36 -5.14
N PHE A 47 -1.32 6.13 -4.07
CA PHE A 47 -1.85 6.08 -2.72
C PHE A 47 -0.90 6.78 -1.75
N LEU A 48 -1.39 7.83 -1.11
CA LEU A 48 -0.71 8.53 -0.04
C LEU A 48 -1.38 8.16 1.29
N PRO A 49 -0.68 7.45 2.19
CA PRO A 49 -1.27 7.02 3.46
C PRO A 49 -1.41 8.19 4.43
N ILE A 50 -2.63 8.73 4.50
CA ILE A 50 -3.00 9.84 5.37
C ILE A 50 -4.05 9.34 6.36
N GLN A 51 -3.87 9.65 7.64
CA GLN A 51 -4.88 9.49 8.66
C GLN A 51 -5.24 10.85 9.25
N GLN A 52 -6.52 11.09 9.46
CA GLN A 52 -6.99 12.28 10.13
C GLN A 52 -6.87 12.13 11.64
N GLU A 53 -6.29 13.11 12.29
CA GLU A 53 -6.16 13.19 13.74
C GLU A 53 -6.83 14.44 14.26
N VAL A 54 -7.54 14.30 15.38
CA VAL A 54 -8.13 15.46 16.09
C VAL A 54 -7.11 15.97 17.09
N HIS A 55 -6.55 17.13 16.80
CA HIS A 55 -5.70 17.84 17.74
C HIS A 55 -6.55 18.83 18.57
N GLN A 56 -6.49 18.67 19.90
CA GLN A 56 -7.09 19.59 20.85
C GLN A 56 -6.08 20.70 21.17
N TRP A 57 -6.38 21.91 20.71
CA TRP A 57 -5.66 23.11 21.15
C TRP A 57 -6.41 23.72 22.35
N SER A 58 -5.81 24.65 23.06
CA SER A 58 -6.39 25.25 24.25
C SER A 58 -7.76 25.92 23.99
N ASP A 59 -7.99 26.41 22.78
CA ASP A 59 -9.16 27.18 22.39
C ASP A 59 -10.08 26.51 21.35
N ARG A 60 -9.59 25.42 20.67
CA ARG A 60 -10.34 24.77 19.58
C ARG A 60 -9.85 23.36 19.26
N ARG A 61 -10.74 22.57 18.67
CA ARG A 61 -10.40 21.29 18.03
C ARG A 61 -10.06 21.54 16.56
N LYS A 62 -8.97 20.96 16.08
CA LYS A 62 -8.58 21.00 14.68
C LYS A 62 -8.33 19.58 14.17
N ILE A 63 -8.93 19.26 13.03
CA ILE A 63 -8.62 18.03 12.30
C ILE A 63 -7.36 18.29 11.47
N VAL A 64 -6.36 17.45 11.63
CA VAL A 64 -5.07 17.53 10.93
C VAL A 64 -4.83 16.21 10.20
N ASP A 65 -4.43 16.31 8.95
CA ASP A 65 -4.01 15.15 8.18
C ASP A 65 -2.58 14.77 8.55
N ARG A 66 -2.39 13.57 9.06
CA ARG A 66 -1.09 13.00 9.34
C ARG A 66 -0.68 12.05 8.23
N VAL A 67 0.43 12.33 7.56
CA VAL A 67 1.06 11.41 6.61
C VAL A 67 1.77 10.33 7.41
N LEU A 68 1.35 9.06 7.26
CA LEU A 68 1.91 7.93 8.02
C LEU A 68 3.34 7.58 7.63
N LEU A 69 3.67 7.77 6.36
CA LEU A 69 5.00 7.52 5.80
C LEU A 69 5.50 8.81 5.11
N PRO A 70 6.16 9.71 5.85
CA PRO A 70 6.69 10.95 5.27
C PRO A 70 7.69 10.65 4.15
N MET A 71 7.72 11.52 3.15
CA MET A 71 8.59 11.44 1.97
C MET A 71 8.34 10.22 1.08
N MET A 72 7.22 9.53 1.21
CA MET A 72 6.89 8.35 0.44
C MET A 72 5.48 8.43 -0.15
N ILE A 73 5.33 7.92 -1.35
CA ILE A 73 4.04 7.70 -2.00
C ILE A 73 4.05 6.36 -2.72
N PHE A 74 2.96 5.63 -2.60
CA PHE A 74 2.77 4.38 -3.35
C PHE A 74 2.22 4.71 -4.73
N VAL A 75 2.75 4.06 -5.75
CA VAL A 75 2.29 4.19 -7.13
C VAL A 75 2.06 2.81 -7.74
N HIS A 76 0.93 2.65 -8.44
CA HIS A 76 0.59 1.40 -9.13
C HIS A 76 0.81 1.58 -10.61
N VAL A 77 1.95 1.10 -11.11
CA VAL A 77 2.50 1.50 -12.40
C VAL A 77 3.07 0.33 -13.20
N ASP A 78 2.98 0.45 -14.52
CA ASP A 78 3.73 -0.36 -15.46
C ASP A 78 5.13 0.24 -15.75
N LEU A 79 5.91 -0.41 -16.60
CA LEU A 79 7.27 0.03 -16.93
C LEU A 79 7.35 1.40 -17.63
N GLN A 80 6.32 1.79 -18.37
CA GLN A 80 6.26 3.10 -19.03
C GLN A 80 5.88 4.18 -18.03
N GLU A 81 4.83 3.95 -17.25
CA GLU A 81 4.39 4.86 -16.20
C GLU A 81 5.47 5.11 -15.14
N GLN A 82 6.33 4.09 -14.86
CA GLN A 82 7.48 4.26 -13.97
C GLN A 82 8.43 5.39 -14.46
N LYS A 83 8.66 5.49 -15.75
CA LYS A 83 9.50 6.55 -16.32
C LYS A 83 8.80 7.91 -16.23
N GLU A 84 7.50 7.93 -16.48
CA GLU A 84 6.69 9.14 -16.40
C GLU A 84 6.66 9.72 -14.97
N VAL A 85 6.51 8.86 -13.98
CA VAL A 85 6.57 9.26 -12.56
C VAL A 85 7.88 9.94 -12.21
N LEU A 86 9.01 9.45 -12.71
CA LEU A 86 10.32 10.04 -12.46
C LEU A 86 10.55 11.39 -13.17
N THR A 87 9.69 11.80 -14.09
CA THR A 87 9.75 13.15 -14.69
C THR A 87 9.32 14.24 -13.71
N LEU A 88 8.61 13.88 -12.65
CA LEU A 88 8.20 14.82 -11.61
C LEU A 88 9.39 15.25 -10.76
N SER A 89 9.70 16.54 -10.77
CA SER A 89 10.82 17.10 -9.99
C SER A 89 10.70 16.91 -8.47
N SER A 90 9.50 16.59 -7.98
CA SER A 90 9.26 16.26 -6.56
C SER A 90 9.60 14.82 -6.20
N ILE A 91 9.80 13.95 -7.19
CA ILE A 91 10.16 12.54 -6.98
C ILE A 91 11.64 12.37 -7.32
N SER A 92 12.40 11.80 -6.41
CA SER A 92 13.84 11.61 -6.59
C SER A 92 14.20 10.24 -7.15
N ARG A 93 13.54 9.20 -6.68
CA ARG A 93 13.81 7.80 -7.05
C ARG A 93 12.72 6.88 -6.51
N TYR A 94 12.76 5.63 -6.95
CA TYR A 94 12.01 4.55 -6.28
C TYR A 94 12.83 3.96 -5.13
N MET A 95 12.12 3.36 -4.18
CA MET A 95 12.74 2.56 -3.15
C MET A 95 13.24 1.24 -3.73
N VAL A 96 14.44 0.85 -3.32
CA VAL A 96 15.14 -0.36 -3.79
C VAL A 96 15.58 -1.17 -2.58
N LEU A 97 15.50 -2.50 -2.66
CA LEU A 97 16.04 -3.37 -1.62
C LEU A 97 17.57 -3.31 -1.62
N ARG A 98 18.15 -3.47 -0.43
CA ARG A 98 19.60 -3.46 -0.28
C ARG A 98 20.23 -4.57 -1.13
N GLY A 99 21.13 -4.19 -2.04
CA GLY A 99 21.82 -5.12 -2.93
C GLY A 99 21.12 -5.37 -4.26
N GLU A 100 19.92 -4.78 -4.47
CA GLU A 100 19.19 -4.86 -5.74
C GLU A 100 19.29 -3.58 -6.54
N SER A 101 19.04 -3.66 -7.84
CA SER A 101 19.04 -2.52 -8.76
C SER A 101 17.64 -2.14 -9.26
N THR A 102 16.66 -3.01 -9.04
CA THR A 102 15.28 -2.80 -9.47
C THR A 102 14.41 -2.25 -8.35
N PRO A 103 13.39 -1.44 -8.66
CA PRO A 103 12.43 -0.98 -7.66
C PRO A 103 11.77 -2.15 -6.94
N ALA A 104 11.70 -2.04 -5.63
CA ALA A 104 11.06 -3.04 -4.81
C ALA A 104 9.54 -3.00 -4.96
N VAL A 105 8.93 -4.16 -5.08
CA VAL A 105 7.50 -4.34 -5.29
C VAL A 105 6.81 -4.63 -3.97
N ILE A 106 5.74 -3.91 -3.69
CA ILE A 106 4.84 -4.23 -2.59
C ILE A 106 3.74 -5.17 -3.13
N PRO A 107 3.53 -6.35 -2.56
CA PRO A 107 2.48 -7.26 -2.97
C PRO A 107 1.08 -6.62 -2.86
N ASP A 108 0.21 -6.89 -3.84
CA ASP A 108 -1.13 -6.32 -3.90
C ASP A 108 -1.94 -6.60 -2.64
N GLN A 109 -1.81 -7.80 -2.06
CA GLN A 109 -2.48 -8.16 -0.81
C GLN A 109 -2.05 -7.30 0.38
N GLN A 110 -0.78 -6.91 0.45
CA GLN A 110 -0.29 -6.03 1.49
C GLN A 110 -0.88 -4.63 1.31
N MET A 111 -0.93 -4.12 0.08
CA MET A 111 -1.54 -2.83 -0.22
C MET A 111 -3.04 -2.83 0.07
N LEU A 112 -3.75 -3.90 -0.30
CA LEU A 112 -5.18 -4.03 -0.04
C LEU A 112 -5.48 -3.98 1.47
N ARG A 113 -4.76 -4.75 2.27
CA ARG A 113 -4.91 -4.77 3.74
C ARG A 113 -4.54 -3.43 4.37
N PHE A 114 -3.49 -2.80 3.88
CA PHE A 114 -3.07 -1.49 4.38
C PHE A 114 -4.07 -0.39 4.07
N LYS A 115 -4.58 -0.33 2.84
CA LYS A 115 -5.66 0.60 2.46
C LYS A 115 -6.90 0.37 3.31
N PHE A 116 -7.32 -0.90 3.47
CA PHE A 116 -8.46 -1.25 4.30
C PHE A 116 -8.28 -0.77 5.76
N MET A 117 -7.11 -0.99 6.34
CA MET A 117 -6.82 -0.51 7.70
C MET A 117 -6.96 1.01 7.81
N LEU A 118 -6.46 1.76 6.83
CA LEU A 118 -6.55 3.23 6.80
C LEU A 118 -7.98 3.75 6.61
N ASP A 119 -8.76 3.08 5.75
CA ASP A 119 -10.10 3.53 5.39
C ASP A 119 -11.12 3.29 6.54
N TYR A 120 -10.90 2.24 7.34
CA TYR A 120 -11.90 1.80 8.32
C TYR A 120 -11.44 1.90 9.78
N SER A 121 -10.18 2.21 10.06
CA SER A 121 -9.73 2.33 11.45
C SER A 121 -10.22 3.62 12.11
N ASP A 122 -10.89 3.47 13.23
CA ASP A 122 -11.22 4.59 14.13
C ASP A 122 -10.06 4.90 15.10
N GLU A 123 -9.10 3.99 15.22
CA GLU A 123 -7.95 4.12 16.10
C GLU A 123 -6.72 4.63 15.35
N THR A 124 -5.82 5.25 16.09
CA THR A 124 -4.57 5.77 15.53
C THR A 124 -3.67 4.63 15.04
N ILE A 125 -3.34 4.66 13.75
CA ILE A 125 -2.42 3.71 13.13
C ILE A 125 -0.98 4.19 13.40
N SER A 126 -0.14 3.28 13.89
CA SER A 126 1.28 3.53 14.09
C SER A 126 2.11 2.71 13.09
N MET A 127 3.14 3.33 12.52
CA MET A 127 4.13 2.63 11.70
C MET A 127 5.28 2.16 12.58
N SER A 128 5.59 0.86 12.55
CA SER A 128 6.78 0.29 13.17
C SER A 128 7.78 -0.07 12.08
N THR A 129 8.89 0.63 12.05
CA THR A 129 10.03 0.33 11.16
C THR A 129 10.99 -0.69 11.75
N SER A 130 10.89 -0.94 13.06
CA SER A 130 11.65 -1.99 13.72
C SER A 130 11.10 -3.36 13.34
N PRO A 131 11.97 -4.38 13.16
CA PRO A 131 11.51 -5.72 12.88
C PRO A 131 10.69 -6.23 14.07
N LEU A 132 9.39 -6.38 13.86
CA LEU A 132 8.53 -7.09 14.81
C LEU A 132 8.64 -8.59 14.56
N ALA A 133 8.70 -9.37 15.64
CA ALA A 133 8.58 -10.81 15.53
C ALA A 133 7.30 -11.19 14.80
N PRO A 134 7.30 -12.25 13.97
CA PRO A 134 6.09 -12.76 13.35
C PRO A 134 5.04 -13.06 14.41
N GLY A 135 3.83 -12.56 14.20
CA GLY A 135 2.68 -12.82 15.04
C GLY A 135 1.82 -13.95 14.47
N GLU A 136 0.83 -14.35 15.26
CA GLU A 136 -0.20 -15.29 14.80
C GLU A 136 -1.04 -14.64 13.71
N LYS A 137 -1.30 -15.35 12.61
CA LYS A 137 -2.20 -14.89 11.56
C LYS A 137 -3.63 -14.88 12.09
N ILE A 138 -4.25 -13.72 12.02
CA ILE A 138 -5.60 -13.51 12.54
C ILE A 138 -6.49 -12.80 11.52
N ARG A 139 -7.80 -12.95 11.73
CA ARG A 139 -8.83 -12.14 11.11
C ARG A 139 -9.58 -11.36 12.17
N VAL A 140 -9.84 -10.09 11.93
CA VAL A 140 -10.69 -9.27 12.77
C VAL A 140 -12.14 -9.64 12.52
N ILE A 141 -12.90 -9.96 13.57
CA ILE A 141 -14.29 -10.43 13.50
C ILE A 141 -15.32 -9.42 14.00
N LYS A 142 -14.88 -8.37 14.69
CA LYS A 142 -15.75 -7.33 15.24
C LYS A 142 -15.15 -5.94 15.10
N GLY A 143 -16.03 -4.95 15.04
CA GLY A 143 -15.66 -3.54 14.98
C GLY A 143 -15.41 -3.03 13.55
N PRO A 144 -14.88 -1.81 13.42
CA PRO A 144 -14.70 -1.15 12.13
C PRO A 144 -13.77 -1.90 11.17
N LEU A 145 -12.80 -2.65 11.72
CA LEU A 145 -11.83 -3.43 10.96
C LEU A 145 -12.28 -4.88 10.70
N ALA A 146 -13.55 -5.23 10.95
CA ALA A 146 -14.04 -6.58 10.69
C ALA A 146 -13.77 -7.02 9.24
N GLY A 147 -13.19 -8.22 9.08
CA GLY A 147 -12.73 -8.75 7.79
C GLY A 147 -11.24 -8.50 7.48
N LEU A 148 -10.56 -7.61 8.20
CA LEU A 148 -9.13 -7.40 8.02
C LEU A 148 -8.35 -8.63 8.47
N GLU A 149 -7.47 -9.10 7.61
CA GLU A 149 -6.48 -10.13 7.94
C GLU A 149 -5.12 -9.47 8.21
N GLY A 150 -4.45 -9.95 9.23
CA GLY A 150 -3.15 -9.46 9.63
C GLY A 150 -2.47 -10.40 10.61
N GLU A 151 -1.51 -9.87 11.35
CA GLU A 151 -0.82 -10.60 12.42
C GLU A 151 -1.16 -9.99 13.77
N LEU A 152 -1.43 -10.84 14.76
CA LEU A 152 -1.56 -10.41 16.13
C LEU A 152 -0.17 -10.23 16.74
N VAL A 153 0.16 -9.01 17.10
CA VAL A 153 1.44 -8.67 17.73
C VAL A 153 1.22 -7.99 19.06
N HIS A 154 2.17 -8.14 19.96
CA HIS A 154 2.14 -7.49 21.27
C HIS A 154 3.25 -6.43 21.32
N VAL A 155 2.86 -5.19 21.50
CA VAL A 155 3.78 -4.05 21.60
C VAL A 155 3.45 -3.26 22.86
N ASN A 156 4.44 -3.11 23.75
CA ASN A 156 4.29 -2.38 25.01
C ASN A 156 3.08 -2.87 25.87
N GLY A 157 2.88 -4.17 25.93
CA GLY A 157 1.79 -4.78 26.72
C GLY A 157 0.40 -4.68 26.10
N LYS A 158 0.28 -4.14 24.89
CA LYS A 158 -0.99 -4.05 24.17
C LYS A 158 -1.01 -4.99 22.97
N SER A 159 -2.18 -5.58 22.74
CA SER A 159 -2.46 -6.36 21.53
C SER A 159 -2.76 -5.43 20.38
N LYS A 160 -2.11 -5.68 19.23
CA LYS A 160 -2.29 -4.91 18.00
C LYS A 160 -2.49 -5.85 16.83
N VAL A 161 -3.29 -5.44 15.86
CA VAL A 161 -3.26 -6.05 14.53
C VAL A 161 -2.21 -5.33 13.70
N ALA A 162 -1.33 -6.10 13.08
CA ALA A 162 -0.26 -5.60 12.22
C ALA A 162 -0.46 -6.05 10.78
N VAL A 163 -0.31 -5.11 9.86
CA VAL A 163 -0.20 -5.36 8.41
C VAL A 163 1.24 -5.11 8.00
N ARG A 164 1.93 -6.15 7.53
CA ARG A 164 3.29 -6.03 7.03
C ARG A 164 3.32 -5.40 5.65
N LEU A 165 4.26 -4.49 5.47
CA LEU A 165 4.58 -3.89 4.18
C LEU A 165 6.03 -4.20 3.87
N THR A 166 6.29 -4.84 2.74
CA THR A 166 7.66 -5.16 2.30
C THR A 166 8.55 -3.93 2.40
N MET A 167 9.68 -4.03 3.09
CA MET A 167 10.70 -3.00 3.35
C MET A 167 10.28 -1.85 4.28
N LEU A 168 9.02 -1.62 4.51
CA LEU A 168 8.53 -0.45 5.23
C LEU A 168 8.20 -0.74 6.69
N GLY A 169 8.21 -2.02 7.07
CA GLY A 169 7.83 -2.45 8.41
C GLY A 169 6.35 -2.83 8.51
N CYS A 170 5.72 -2.46 9.61
CA CYS A 170 4.33 -2.84 9.89
C CYS A 170 3.47 -1.62 10.21
N ALA A 171 2.29 -1.56 9.62
CA ALA A 171 1.21 -0.70 10.09
C ALA A 171 0.47 -1.42 11.23
N CYS A 172 0.37 -0.82 12.39
CA CYS A 172 -0.21 -1.42 13.59
C CYS A 172 -1.31 -0.55 14.16
N VAL A 173 -2.38 -1.19 14.62
CA VAL A 173 -3.49 -0.55 15.32
C VAL A 173 -3.86 -1.36 16.56
N ASP A 174 -4.22 -0.68 17.63
CA ASP A 174 -4.68 -1.33 18.86
C ASP A 174 -5.97 -2.11 18.58
N ILE A 175 -6.09 -3.33 19.12
CA ILE A 175 -7.28 -4.15 18.97
C ILE A 175 -7.64 -4.85 20.29
N PRO A 176 -8.92 -4.80 20.68
CA PRO A 176 -9.38 -5.56 21.85
C PRO A 176 -9.25 -7.07 21.63
N ALA A 177 -8.82 -7.80 22.66
CA ALA A 177 -8.55 -9.23 22.58
C ALA A 177 -9.74 -10.10 22.08
N GLY A 178 -10.97 -9.69 22.30
CA GLY A 178 -12.17 -10.43 21.87
C GLY A 178 -12.63 -10.12 20.44
N CYS A 179 -11.85 -9.36 19.66
CA CYS A 179 -12.23 -8.92 18.32
C CYS A 179 -11.51 -9.68 17.20
N VAL A 180 -10.69 -10.68 17.51
CA VAL A 180 -9.89 -11.43 16.53
C VAL A 180 -10.09 -12.93 16.67
N GLU A 181 -9.90 -13.65 15.57
CA GLU A 181 -9.84 -15.12 15.52
C GLU A 181 -8.61 -15.57 14.72
N PRO A 182 -8.01 -16.72 15.08
CA PRO A 182 -6.93 -17.30 14.28
C PRO A 182 -7.41 -17.66 12.87
N VAL A 183 -6.57 -17.38 11.87
CA VAL A 183 -6.78 -17.89 10.50
C VAL A 183 -6.06 -19.22 10.38
N SER A 184 -6.82 -20.32 10.31
CA SER A 184 -6.28 -21.64 10.04
C SER A 184 -5.75 -21.69 8.61
N GLU A 185 -4.51 -22.16 8.40
CA GLU A 185 -3.95 -22.39 7.06
C GLU A 185 -4.60 -23.59 6.33
N ASN A 186 -5.58 -24.23 6.95
CA ASN A 186 -6.33 -25.35 6.37
C ASN A 186 -7.72 -24.90 5.94
N GLY A 187 -7.77 -24.24 4.80
CA GLY A 187 -8.99 -23.91 4.10
C GLY A 187 -8.82 -24.18 2.62
N ASP A 188 -8.78 -25.46 2.24
CA ASP A 188 -9.59 -25.95 1.16
C ASP A 188 -9.28 -27.42 0.94
N LEU A 189 -10.25 -28.25 1.19
CA LEU A 189 -10.60 -29.49 0.49
C LEU A 189 -11.58 -30.27 1.38
N ARG A 190 -12.82 -29.88 1.37
CA ARG A 190 -13.93 -30.84 1.58
C ARG A 190 -15.08 -30.46 0.68
N ASP A 191 -15.18 -31.29 -0.38
CA ASP A 191 -16.33 -31.70 -1.19
C ASP A 191 -17.43 -30.65 -1.47
#